data_98821e910782e8715c2eec2fa0c70a57
#
_entry.id   98821e910782e8715c2eec2fa0c70a57
#
_cell.length_a   1.000
_cell.length_b   1.000
_cell.length_c   1.000
_cell.angle_alpha   90.00
_cell.angle_beta   90.00
_cell.angle_gamma   90.00
#
_symmetry.space_group_name_H-M   'P 1'
#
loop_
_entity.id
_entity.type
_entity.pdbx_description
1 polymer ?
#
loop_
_entity_poly.entity_id
_entity_poly.type
_entity_poly.pdbx_seq_one_letter_code
_entity_poly.pdbx_strand_id
1 'polypeptide(L)'
;MSQNISFEEIKKFWPKDAPDINNVQKYVSKYKDEKIVIKYGGNVLIDRNVFNNFILDINILNKLGLSVIIVHGGGPRIKRELDQKKIESKFIDGLRVTDKNIIDIVEKVLIDFNDDIVQNLKNLGSNAVSFHSKKNNIIEVSPERKELGFVGIPNKINSKLIEDAINQKQIPVSYTHL
;
A
#
# COMPACT_ATOMS: atom_id res chain seq x y z
N MET A 1 -7.08 15.18 -18.79
CA MET A 1 -7.40 16.48 -18.19
C MET A 1 -7.39 16.27 -16.68
N SER A 2 -6.49 16.92 -15.94
CA SER A 2 -6.51 16.88 -14.47
C SER A 2 -7.78 17.57 -14.03
N GLN A 3 -8.71 16.87 -13.40
CA GLN A 3 -9.76 17.50 -12.63
C GLN A 3 -9.08 18.25 -11.48
N ASN A 4 -8.79 19.52 -11.69
CA ASN A 4 -8.47 20.41 -10.58
C ASN A 4 -9.73 20.48 -9.73
N ILE A 5 -9.76 19.71 -8.66
CA ILE A 5 -10.82 19.80 -7.67
C ILE A 5 -10.79 21.23 -7.15
N SER A 6 -11.95 21.87 -7.17
CA SER A 6 -12.08 23.22 -6.63
C SER A 6 -11.84 23.23 -5.13
N PHE A 7 -11.31 24.32 -4.62
CA PHE A 7 -11.10 24.50 -3.18
C PHE A 7 -12.39 24.27 -2.36
N GLU A 8 -13.55 24.63 -2.91
CA GLU A 8 -14.86 24.40 -2.28
C GLU A 8 -15.25 22.91 -2.23
N GLU A 9 -14.77 22.11 -3.20
CA GLU A 9 -14.97 20.65 -3.15
C GLU A 9 -14.09 20.01 -2.10
N ILE A 10 -12.85 20.49 -1.93
CA ILE A 10 -11.95 20.00 -0.90
C ILE A 10 -12.51 20.26 0.50
N LYS A 11 -13.09 21.43 0.74
CA LYS A 11 -13.73 21.77 2.02
C LYS A 11 -14.78 20.76 2.47
N LYS A 12 -15.50 20.12 1.55
CA LYS A 12 -16.58 19.18 1.88
C LYS A 12 -16.10 17.91 2.59
N PHE A 13 -14.87 17.52 2.39
CA PHE A 13 -14.27 16.31 3.03
C PHE A 13 -13.05 16.62 3.86
N TRP A 14 -12.75 17.90 4.10
CA TRP A 14 -11.62 18.29 4.94
C TRP A 14 -11.90 17.90 6.40
N PRO A 15 -10.99 17.15 7.05
CA PRO A 15 -11.18 16.74 8.44
C PRO A 15 -11.29 17.96 9.36
N LYS A 16 -12.15 17.90 10.38
CA LYS A 16 -12.41 19.02 11.30
C LYS A 16 -11.19 19.41 12.14
N ASP A 17 -10.32 18.44 12.41
CA ASP A 17 -9.10 18.54 13.20
C ASP A 17 -7.83 18.69 12.34
N ALA A 18 -7.99 18.78 11.01
CA ALA A 18 -6.90 19.05 10.10
C ALA A 18 -6.46 20.54 10.15
N PRO A 19 -5.24 20.85 9.68
CA PRO A 19 -4.78 22.23 9.53
C PRO A 19 -5.76 23.10 8.74
N ASP A 20 -5.75 24.43 8.99
CA ASP A 20 -6.60 25.36 8.25
C ASP A 20 -6.41 25.17 6.74
N ILE A 21 -7.51 24.89 6.06
CA ILE A 21 -7.54 24.62 4.63
C ILE A 21 -6.94 25.76 3.78
N ASN A 22 -7.01 27.02 4.26
CA ASN A 22 -6.39 28.16 3.58
C ASN A 22 -4.86 28.05 3.52
N ASN A 23 -4.24 27.34 4.47
CA ASN A 23 -2.82 27.07 4.45
C ASN A 23 -2.44 25.92 3.50
N VAL A 24 -3.39 25.02 3.21
CA VAL A 24 -3.19 23.84 2.37
C VAL A 24 -2.89 24.22 0.92
N GLN A 25 -3.54 25.23 0.39
CA GLN A 25 -3.37 25.66 -1.00
C GLN A 25 -1.91 25.99 -1.32
N LYS A 26 -1.19 26.60 -0.37
CA LYS A 26 0.23 26.91 -0.52
C LYS A 26 1.09 25.64 -0.64
N TYR A 27 0.79 24.62 0.18
CA TYR A 27 1.51 23.36 0.16
C TYR A 27 1.14 22.50 -1.06
N VAL A 28 -0.13 22.46 -1.43
CA VAL A 28 -0.59 21.74 -2.63
C VAL A 28 0.08 22.29 -3.87
N SER A 29 0.17 23.61 -4.03
CA SER A 29 0.87 24.23 -5.16
C SER A 29 2.37 23.90 -5.18
N LYS A 30 2.99 23.79 -3.99
CA LYS A 30 4.41 23.43 -3.86
C LYS A 30 4.71 21.96 -4.20
N TYR A 31 3.82 21.06 -3.83
CA TYR A 31 4.01 19.61 -3.95
C TYR A 31 3.17 18.97 -5.05
N LYS A 32 2.52 19.79 -5.87
CA LYS A 32 1.75 19.30 -7.01
C LYS A 32 2.65 18.45 -7.91
N ASP A 33 2.13 17.29 -8.31
CA ASP A 33 2.81 16.31 -9.15
C ASP A 33 4.03 15.60 -8.49
N GLU A 34 4.33 15.91 -7.22
CA GLU A 34 5.36 15.17 -6.46
C GLU A 34 4.92 13.73 -6.19
N LYS A 35 5.88 12.82 -6.27
CA LYS A 35 5.67 11.39 -5.96
C LYS A 35 5.86 11.15 -4.47
N ILE A 36 4.82 10.65 -3.80
CA ILE A 36 4.85 10.38 -2.36
C ILE A 36 4.67 8.88 -2.15
N VAL A 37 5.67 8.24 -1.55
CA VAL A 37 5.58 6.83 -1.12
C VAL A 37 5.10 6.78 0.32
N ILE A 38 3.97 6.14 0.53
CA ILE A 38 3.36 5.97 1.86
C ILE A 38 3.43 4.51 2.25
N LYS A 39 4.15 4.23 3.35
CA LYS A 39 4.21 2.88 3.92
C LYS A 39 3.10 2.70 4.95
N TYR A 40 2.24 1.71 4.74
CA TYR A 40 1.20 1.29 5.67
C TYR A 40 1.55 -0.06 6.29
N GLY A 41 1.88 -0.09 7.60
CA GLY A 41 2.42 -1.28 8.22
C GLY A 41 2.28 -1.30 9.75
N GLY A 42 2.77 -2.37 10.38
CA GLY A 42 2.70 -2.55 11.83
C GLY A 42 1.31 -2.94 12.33
N ASN A 43 1.04 -2.66 13.61
CA ASN A 43 -0.22 -3.06 14.27
C ASN A 43 -1.47 -2.34 13.74
N VAL A 44 -1.30 -1.22 13.05
CA VAL A 44 -2.41 -0.48 12.42
C VAL A 44 -3.11 -1.27 11.31
N LEU A 45 -2.49 -2.33 10.80
CA LEU A 45 -3.06 -3.20 9.77
C LEU A 45 -4.31 -3.98 10.19
N ILE A 46 -4.59 -4.09 11.48
CA ILE A 46 -5.72 -4.86 12.04
C ILE A 46 -6.82 -3.97 12.62
N ASP A 47 -6.57 -2.68 12.78
CA ASP A 47 -7.57 -1.73 13.26
C ASP A 47 -8.39 -1.19 12.10
N ARG A 48 -9.69 -1.45 12.11
CA ARG A 48 -10.60 -1.06 11.03
C ARG A 48 -10.82 0.45 10.95
N ASN A 49 -10.83 1.15 12.08
CA ASN A 49 -11.02 2.61 12.09
C ASN A 49 -9.78 3.29 11.52
N VAL A 50 -8.59 2.86 11.95
CA VAL A 50 -7.32 3.37 11.40
C VAL A 50 -7.22 3.07 9.91
N PHE A 51 -7.64 1.89 9.47
CA PHE A 51 -7.70 1.56 8.04
C PHE A 51 -8.62 2.51 7.27
N ASN A 52 -9.83 2.74 7.74
CA ASN A 52 -10.79 3.63 7.07
C ASN A 52 -10.26 5.07 6.98
N ASN A 53 -9.66 5.59 8.06
CA ASN A 53 -9.04 6.92 8.05
C ASN A 53 -7.88 6.99 7.06
N PHE A 54 -7.02 5.97 7.03
CA PHE A 54 -5.94 5.86 6.05
C PHE A 54 -6.47 5.94 4.61
N ILE A 55 -7.52 5.19 4.27
CA ILE A 55 -8.12 5.22 2.93
C ILE A 55 -8.68 6.61 2.60
N LEU A 56 -9.32 7.29 3.56
CA LEU A 56 -9.81 8.65 3.39
C LEU A 56 -8.66 9.65 3.14
N ASP A 57 -7.59 9.57 3.92
CA ASP A 57 -6.42 10.45 3.79
C ASP A 57 -5.74 10.27 2.43
N ILE A 58 -5.54 9.02 1.98
CA ILE A 58 -5.00 8.73 0.64
C ILE A 58 -5.89 9.32 -0.46
N ASN A 59 -7.20 9.15 -0.33
CA ASN A 59 -8.14 9.71 -1.30
C ASN A 59 -8.07 11.25 -1.34
N ILE A 60 -7.92 11.91 -0.19
CA ILE A 60 -7.73 13.37 -0.11
C ILE A 60 -6.43 13.78 -0.81
N LEU A 61 -5.29 13.14 -0.48
CA LEU A 61 -4.00 13.45 -1.11
C LEU A 61 -4.05 13.29 -2.63
N ASN A 62 -4.68 12.22 -3.12
CA ASN A 62 -4.86 12.02 -4.55
C ASN A 62 -5.73 13.10 -5.20
N LYS A 63 -6.81 13.50 -4.55
CA LYS A 63 -7.70 14.59 -5.01
C LYS A 63 -6.99 15.95 -4.99
N LEU A 64 -6.04 16.16 -4.11
CA LEU A 64 -5.17 17.35 -4.08
C LEU A 64 -4.14 17.38 -5.23
N GLY A 65 -4.06 16.32 -6.04
CA GLY A 65 -3.17 16.24 -7.20
C GLY A 65 -1.79 15.65 -6.90
N LEU A 66 -1.60 15.06 -5.72
CA LEU A 66 -0.36 14.38 -5.37
C LEU A 66 -0.31 12.97 -5.98
N SER A 67 0.86 12.57 -6.45
CA SER A 67 1.09 11.23 -7.01
C SER A 67 1.43 10.25 -5.89
N VAL A 68 0.39 9.64 -5.29
CA VAL A 68 0.55 8.73 -4.16
C VAL A 68 0.88 7.32 -4.62
N ILE A 69 1.87 6.70 -3.97
CA ILE A 69 2.25 5.29 -4.12
C ILE A 69 2.10 4.64 -2.74
N ILE A 70 1.36 3.55 -2.65
CA ILE A 70 1.16 2.83 -1.39
C ILE A 70 2.01 1.58 -1.37
N VAL A 71 2.72 1.39 -0.25
CA VAL A 71 3.45 0.16 0.04
C VAL A 71 3.00 -0.35 1.40
N HIS A 72 2.28 -1.48 1.43
CA HIS A 72 1.81 -2.02 2.69
C HIS A 72 2.61 -3.23 3.17
N GLY A 73 2.55 -3.50 4.47
CA GLY A 73 3.05 -4.71 5.08
C GLY A 73 1.93 -5.75 5.29
N GLY A 74 2.26 -6.87 5.92
CA GLY A 74 1.29 -7.93 6.19
C GLY A 74 1.46 -8.66 7.53
N GLY A 75 2.53 -8.37 8.26
CA GLY A 75 2.94 -9.16 9.44
C GLY A 75 1.80 -9.54 10.40
N PRO A 76 1.05 -8.60 10.99
CA PRO A 76 -0.05 -8.90 11.91
C PRO A 76 -1.19 -9.71 11.28
N ARG A 77 -1.53 -9.45 10.01
CA ARG A 77 -2.57 -10.21 9.28
C ARG A 77 -2.11 -11.63 8.98
N ILE A 78 -0.86 -11.78 8.57
CA ILE A 78 -0.22 -13.10 8.35
C ILE A 78 -0.19 -13.89 9.65
N LYS A 79 0.28 -13.26 10.75
CA LYS A 79 0.29 -13.92 12.06
C LYS A 79 -1.10 -14.43 12.42
N ARG A 80 -2.13 -13.60 12.32
CA ARG A 80 -3.52 -13.99 12.64
C ARG A 80 -3.99 -15.18 11.81
N GLU A 81 -3.70 -15.19 10.50
CA GLU A 81 -4.11 -16.28 9.61
C GLU A 81 -3.37 -17.60 9.94
N LEU A 82 -2.07 -17.53 10.27
CA LEU A 82 -1.29 -18.69 10.69
C LEU A 82 -1.77 -19.24 12.03
N ASP A 83 -2.06 -18.35 13.02
CA ASP A 83 -2.59 -18.72 14.31
C ASP A 83 -3.97 -19.44 14.18
N GLN A 84 -4.86 -18.95 13.32
CA GLN A 84 -6.15 -19.61 13.02
C GLN A 84 -5.98 -21.00 12.43
N LYS A 85 -4.94 -21.22 11.66
CA LYS A 85 -4.58 -22.52 11.07
C LYS A 85 -3.74 -23.38 11.98
N LYS A 86 -3.41 -22.88 13.19
CA LYS A 86 -2.52 -23.55 14.17
C LYS A 86 -1.12 -23.83 13.61
N ILE A 87 -0.62 -22.94 12.75
CA ILE A 87 0.72 -22.99 12.18
C ILE A 87 1.62 -22.06 12.97
N GLU A 88 2.66 -22.60 13.57
CA GLU A 88 3.64 -21.82 14.33
C GLU A 88 4.60 -21.09 13.40
N SER A 89 4.83 -19.80 13.68
CA SER A 89 5.82 -18.99 12.97
C SER A 89 7.16 -19.05 13.66
N LYS A 90 8.20 -19.45 12.92
CA LYS A 90 9.60 -19.38 13.36
C LYS A 90 10.29 -18.19 12.69
N PHE A 91 11.23 -17.58 13.42
CA PHE A 91 12.00 -16.43 12.93
C PHE A 91 13.50 -16.70 13.15
N ILE A 92 14.31 -16.29 12.18
CA ILE A 92 15.76 -16.26 12.25
C ILE A 92 16.18 -14.84 11.85
N ASP A 93 16.93 -14.14 12.72
CA ASP A 93 17.38 -12.76 12.53
C ASP A 93 16.27 -11.78 12.11
N GLY A 94 15.06 -11.97 12.66
CA GLY A 94 13.88 -11.13 12.35
C GLY A 94 13.17 -11.49 11.06
N LEU A 95 13.68 -12.45 10.26
CA LEU A 95 13.05 -12.95 9.05
C LEU A 95 12.23 -14.22 9.36
N ARG A 96 11.02 -14.31 8.82
CA ARG A 96 10.16 -15.48 9.00
C ARG A 96 10.71 -16.67 8.19
N VAL A 97 10.89 -17.79 8.84
CA VAL A 97 11.11 -19.06 8.12
C VAL A 97 9.83 -19.42 7.37
N THR A 98 9.91 -19.45 6.05
CA THR A 98 8.75 -19.51 5.16
C THR A 98 8.86 -20.73 4.25
N ASP A 99 8.27 -21.84 4.68
CA ASP A 99 8.17 -23.05 3.86
C ASP A 99 7.05 -22.93 2.79
N LYS A 100 6.85 -23.99 2.01
CA LYS A 100 5.86 -24.03 0.93
C LYS A 100 4.42 -23.78 1.42
N ASN A 101 4.05 -24.28 2.58
CA ASN A 101 2.71 -24.11 3.13
C ASN A 101 2.51 -22.66 3.63
N ILE A 102 3.54 -22.12 4.26
CA ILE A 102 3.51 -20.76 4.79
C ILE A 102 3.49 -19.74 3.66
N ILE A 103 4.28 -19.92 2.58
CA ILE A 103 4.33 -18.94 1.48
C ILE A 103 2.98 -18.81 0.77
N ASP A 104 2.25 -19.91 0.57
CA ASP A 104 0.94 -19.88 -0.06
C ASP A 104 -0.08 -19.08 0.78
N ILE A 105 -0.02 -19.21 2.11
CA ILE A 105 -0.86 -18.44 3.04
C ILE A 105 -0.46 -16.96 3.02
N VAL A 106 0.83 -16.70 3.11
CA VAL A 106 1.37 -15.34 3.13
C VAL A 106 1.01 -14.60 1.85
N GLU A 107 1.23 -15.22 0.69
CA GLU A 107 0.89 -14.63 -0.60
C GLU A 107 -0.61 -14.30 -0.67
N LYS A 108 -1.46 -15.25 -0.26
CA LYS A 108 -2.91 -15.01 -0.24
C LYS A 108 -3.28 -13.82 0.64
N VAL A 109 -2.78 -13.77 1.87
CA VAL A 109 -3.07 -12.67 2.83
C VAL A 109 -2.63 -11.32 2.28
N LEU A 110 -1.47 -11.26 1.65
CA LEU A 110 -0.95 -10.02 1.07
C LEU A 110 -1.76 -9.55 -0.13
N ILE A 111 -2.14 -10.47 -1.02
CA ILE A 111 -2.97 -10.15 -2.18
C ILE A 111 -4.36 -9.70 -1.73
N ASP A 112 -5.03 -10.44 -0.83
CA ASP A 112 -6.34 -10.09 -0.32
C ASP A 112 -6.33 -8.69 0.32
N PHE A 113 -5.27 -8.34 1.04
CA PHE A 113 -5.15 -7.02 1.65
C PHE A 113 -4.84 -5.92 0.64
N ASN A 114 -4.02 -6.20 -0.35
CA ASN A 114 -3.76 -5.29 -1.47
C ASN A 114 -5.06 -4.94 -2.20
N ASP A 115 -5.85 -5.95 -2.51
CA ASP A 115 -7.14 -5.79 -3.20
C ASP A 115 -8.17 -5.06 -2.31
N ASP A 116 -8.16 -5.27 -0.98
CA ASP A 116 -9.00 -4.53 -0.02
C ASP A 116 -8.68 -3.01 -0.06
N ILE A 117 -7.40 -2.64 -0.06
CA ILE A 117 -6.97 -1.24 -0.19
C ILE A 117 -7.45 -0.65 -1.53
N VAL A 118 -7.17 -1.36 -2.63
CA VAL A 118 -7.54 -0.91 -3.98
C VAL A 118 -9.05 -0.72 -4.11
N GLN A 119 -9.83 -1.68 -3.63
CA GLN A 119 -11.29 -1.61 -3.71
C GLN A 119 -11.87 -0.46 -2.88
N ASN A 120 -11.38 -0.24 -1.67
CA ASN A 120 -11.84 0.87 -0.84
C ASN A 120 -11.49 2.24 -1.45
N LEU A 121 -10.32 2.40 -2.06
CA LEU A 121 -9.97 3.62 -2.80
C LEU A 121 -10.87 3.84 -4.02
N LYS A 122 -11.17 2.77 -4.78
CA LYS A 122 -12.10 2.85 -5.91
C LYS A 122 -13.51 3.24 -5.49
N ASN A 123 -13.98 2.74 -4.36
CA ASN A 123 -15.30 3.08 -3.81
C ASN A 123 -15.40 4.58 -3.46
N LEU A 124 -14.28 5.24 -3.17
CA LEU A 124 -14.20 6.70 -2.96
C LEU A 124 -13.94 7.50 -4.26
N GLY A 125 -13.92 6.84 -5.42
CA GLY A 125 -13.70 7.45 -6.72
C GLY A 125 -12.23 7.65 -7.11
N SER A 126 -11.26 7.15 -6.33
CA SER A 126 -9.86 7.14 -6.71
C SER A 126 -9.56 6.00 -7.70
N ASN A 127 -8.67 6.26 -8.65
CA ASN A 127 -8.24 5.23 -9.61
C ASN A 127 -7.02 4.46 -9.07
N ALA A 128 -7.25 3.45 -8.24
CA ALA A 128 -6.18 2.63 -7.66
C ALA A 128 -5.93 1.35 -8.46
N VAL A 129 -4.68 0.89 -8.50
CA VAL A 129 -4.25 -0.33 -9.19
C VAL A 129 -3.36 -1.18 -8.30
N SER A 130 -3.63 -2.49 -8.30
CA SER A 130 -2.89 -3.49 -7.53
C SER A 130 -1.65 -3.95 -8.28
N PHE A 131 -0.51 -3.97 -7.60
CA PHE A 131 0.75 -4.56 -8.05
C PHE A 131 1.16 -5.70 -7.10
N HIS A 132 1.16 -6.91 -7.61
CA HIS A 132 1.55 -8.11 -6.85
C HIS A 132 2.11 -9.21 -7.75
N SER A 133 2.72 -10.23 -7.15
CA SER A 133 3.42 -11.32 -7.83
C SER A 133 2.63 -12.01 -8.96
N LYS A 134 1.31 -12.13 -8.81
CA LYS A 134 0.45 -12.81 -9.80
C LYS A 134 0.01 -11.93 -10.98
N LYS A 135 0.12 -10.60 -10.86
CA LYS A 135 -0.31 -9.68 -11.94
C LYS A 135 0.85 -8.99 -12.63
N ASN A 136 1.76 -8.46 -11.85
CA ASN A 136 2.82 -7.60 -12.35
C ASN A 136 4.09 -7.90 -11.56
N ASN A 137 5.07 -8.49 -12.18
CA ASN A 137 6.35 -8.76 -11.53
C ASN A 137 7.18 -7.48 -11.43
N ILE A 138 6.91 -6.68 -10.37
CA ILE A 138 7.62 -5.41 -10.15
C ILE A 138 8.91 -5.57 -9.36
N ILE A 139 9.08 -6.68 -8.64
CA ILE A 139 10.26 -6.97 -7.83
C ILE A 139 10.83 -8.31 -8.25
N GLU A 140 12.07 -8.29 -8.76
CA GLU A 140 12.85 -9.50 -8.98
C GLU A 140 13.67 -9.79 -7.72
N VAL A 141 13.66 -11.03 -7.26
CA VAL A 141 14.34 -11.45 -6.04
C VAL A 141 15.28 -12.63 -6.31
N SER A 142 16.35 -12.73 -5.53
CA SER A 142 17.13 -13.97 -5.37
C SER A 142 16.84 -14.62 -4.03
N PRO A 143 16.98 -15.94 -3.89
CA PRO A 143 16.83 -16.59 -2.60
C PRO A 143 17.77 -16.00 -1.55
N GLU A 144 17.28 -15.79 -0.33
CA GLU A 144 18.10 -15.39 0.81
C GLU A 144 18.95 -16.61 1.26
N ARG A 145 18.72 -17.14 2.44
CA ARG A 145 19.38 -18.32 2.98
C ARG A 145 18.48 -19.55 2.89
N LYS A 146 19.04 -20.70 2.59
CA LYS A 146 18.30 -21.95 2.41
C LYS A 146 17.39 -22.28 3.61
N GLU A 147 17.86 -22.01 4.82
CA GLU A 147 17.11 -22.25 6.06
C GLU A 147 15.86 -21.36 6.22
N LEU A 148 15.79 -20.25 5.50
CA LEU A 148 14.62 -19.36 5.51
C LEU A 148 13.53 -19.81 4.53
N GLY A 149 13.82 -20.72 3.61
CA GLY A 149 12.89 -21.22 2.61
C GLY A 149 12.58 -20.17 1.52
N PHE A 150 11.32 -19.82 1.36
CA PHE A 150 10.87 -18.86 0.32
C PHE A 150 11.01 -17.40 0.76
N VAL A 151 12.18 -17.02 1.25
CA VAL A 151 12.54 -15.63 1.54
C VAL A 151 13.49 -15.14 0.46
N GLY A 152 13.24 -13.95 -0.07
CA GLY A 152 14.00 -13.38 -1.17
C GLY A 152 14.62 -12.03 -0.85
N ILE A 153 15.79 -11.78 -1.43
CA ILE A 153 16.46 -10.48 -1.45
C ILE A 153 16.05 -9.75 -2.73
N PRO A 154 15.50 -8.54 -2.63
CA PRO A 154 15.19 -7.74 -3.81
C PRO A 154 16.45 -7.38 -4.60
N ASN A 155 16.50 -7.74 -5.88
CA ASN A 155 17.63 -7.42 -6.77
C ASN A 155 17.31 -6.29 -7.73
N LYS A 156 16.07 -6.25 -8.23
CA LYS A 156 15.66 -5.27 -9.21
C LYS A 156 14.19 -4.90 -9.02
N ILE A 157 13.91 -3.62 -9.22
CA ILE A 157 12.56 -3.09 -9.20
C ILE A 157 12.23 -2.56 -10.59
N ASN A 158 11.11 -3.01 -11.17
CA ASN A 158 10.59 -2.47 -12.42
C ASN A 158 9.78 -1.20 -12.14
N SER A 159 10.50 -0.11 -11.90
CA SER A 159 9.90 1.21 -11.61
C SER A 159 9.04 1.75 -12.76
N LYS A 160 9.33 1.33 -14.01
CA LYS A 160 8.57 1.77 -15.18
C LYS A 160 7.09 1.44 -15.05
N LEU A 161 6.73 0.27 -14.54
CA LEU A 161 5.32 -0.10 -14.32
C LEU A 161 4.61 0.84 -13.34
N ILE A 162 5.33 1.27 -12.29
CA ILE A 162 4.81 2.22 -11.30
C ILE A 162 4.66 3.61 -11.94
N GLU A 163 5.66 4.03 -12.71
CA GLU A 163 5.64 5.32 -13.43
C GLU A 163 4.51 5.37 -14.45
N ASP A 164 4.30 4.29 -15.21
CA ASP A 164 3.23 4.19 -16.19
C ASP A 164 1.84 4.30 -15.51
N ALA A 165 1.66 3.69 -14.34
CA ALA A 165 0.43 3.82 -13.56
C ALA A 165 0.23 5.27 -13.07
N ILE A 166 1.28 5.92 -12.57
CA ILE A 166 1.21 7.33 -12.13
C ILE A 166 0.85 8.24 -13.30
N ASN A 167 1.48 8.03 -14.47
CA ASN A 167 1.19 8.81 -15.68
C ASN A 167 -0.26 8.65 -16.15
N GLN A 168 -0.89 7.49 -15.85
CA GLN A 168 -2.31 7.23 -16.06
C GLN A 168 -3.20 7.75 -14.92
N LYS A 169 -2.65 8.54 -13.99
CA LYS A 169 -3.35 9.07 -12.80
C LYS A 169 -3.93 7.96 -11.90
N GLN A 170 -3.21 6.85 -11.81
CA GLN A 170 -3.54 5.74 -10.92
C GLN A 170 -2.73 5.83 -9.62
N ILE A 171 -3.28 5.26 -8.54
CA ILE A 171 -2.58 5.05 -7.28
C ILE A 171 -2.02 3.63 -7.29
N PRO A 172 -0.70 3.43 -7.48
CA PRO A 172 -0.10 2.11 -7.36
C PRO A 172 -0.15 1.62 -5.92
N VAL A 173 -0.63 0.41 -5.71
CA VAL A 173 -0.65 -0.26 -4.41
C VAL A 173 0.16 -1.54 -4.49
N SER A 174 1.25 -1.62 -3.74
CA SER A 174 2.11 -2.80 -3.65
C SER A 174 2.38 -3.16 -2.19
N TYR A 175 3.09 -4.26 -1.96
CA TYR A 175 3.45 -4.68 -0.60
C TYR A 175 4.94 -4.93 -0.47
N THR A 176 5.46 -4.69 0.73
CA THR A 176 6.79 -5.20 1.10
C THR A 176 6.59 -6.60 1.60
N HIS A 177 7.29 -7.56 1.02
CA HIS A 177 7.52 -8.69 1.70
C HIS A 177 8.11 -9.70 1.23
N LEU A 178 8.69 -10.25 1.59
CA LEU A 178 8.89 -11.40 2.49
C LEU A 178 10.30 -11.54 2.77
#